data_80461c9be160ea7538b12125be2531e4
#
_entry.id   80461c9be160ea7538b12125be2531e4
#
_cell.length_a   1.000
_cell.length_b   1.000
_cell.length_c   1.000
_cell.angle_alpha   90.00
_cell.angle_beta   90.00
_cell.angle_gamma   90.00
#
_symmetry.space_group_name_H-M   'P 1'
#
loop_
_entity.id
_entity.type
_entity.pdbx_description
1 polymer ?
#
loop_
_entity_poly.entity_id
_entity_poly.type
_entity_poly.pdbx_seq_one_letter_code
_entity_poly.pdbx_strand_id
1 'polypeptide(L)'
;NQSEKVLLNSRLINQVKEANNFDFIRFFLAYSVMFNHFSTLTETDPFWFVSGGFRVKGFFIISGFLVMFSFLRTPNTRIFFRKRIQRIMPAYSLTILLCALIGLFLTSLSCREYLTSSSLYTYLICNLLTFNFLSPDLPGVFDTNPLQAMNGSLWTIKVEFMLYITIPIIYWLLKRYNKLVCLLLIYILSFIYSTTCNYLDDMTHNPIYEFMKRQFPGQMMYFCSGIIILAYFPIFRKYMRYLFPVSLFLLLGREYLLLSIFEPIALASIIITVAYGFKWLHVFNRMGNFSYGIFLIHFPIIQIFIHYGLDQYSFILTLALTTILSTGLGMLSWKYIEKPCLYHPKKKNQMNAMLG
;
A
#
# COMPACT_ATOMS: atom_id res chain seq x y z
N ASN A 1 20.43 -9.04 -25.87
CA ASN A 1 20.10 -10.08 -24.89
C ASN A 1 18.71 -10.67 -25.18
N GLN A 2 18.66 -11.92 -25.69
CA GLN A 2 17.39 -12.61 -26.00
C GLN A 2 16.48 -12.73 -24.77
N SER A 3 17.02 -12.96 -23.58
CA SER A 3 16.27 -13.10 -22.32
C SER A 3 15.55 -11.79 -21.88
N GLU A 4 16.08 -10.62 -22.19
CA GLU A 4 15.40 -9.33 -21.91
C GLU A 4 14.20 -9.10 -22.82
N LYS A 5 14.28 -9.51 -24.09
CA LYS A 5 13.16 -9.44 -25.03
C LYS A 5 12.00 -10.38 -24.63
N VAL A 6 12.30 -11.45 -23.90
CA VAL A 6 11.27 -12.40 -23.40
C VAL A 6 10.49 -11.82 -22.22
N LEU A 7 11.14 -11.00 -21.35
CA LEU A 7 10.48 -10.38 -20.20
C LEU A 7 9.72 -9.09 -20.56
N LEU A 8 10.20 -8.34 -21.54
CA LEU A 8 9.61 -7.07 -21.95
C LEU A 8 9.58 -6.94 -23.47
N ASN A 9 8.48 -7.25 -24.09
CA ASN A 9 8.26 -7.04 -25.53
C ASN A 9 7.41 -5.80 -25.80
N SER A 10 7.42 -5.29 -27.04
CA SER A 10 6.66 -4.11 -27.44
C SER A 10 5.15 -4.27 -27.21
N ARG A 11 4.62 -5.46 -27.40
CA ARG A 11 3.20 -5.79 -27.16
C ARG A 11 2.82 -5.60 -25.70
N LEU A 12 3.61 -6.13 -24.75
CA LEU A 12 3.40 -5.97 -23.32
C LEU A 12 3.45 -4.49 -22.94
N ILE A 13 4.48 -3.76 -23.41
CA ILE A 13 4.62 -2.33 -23.11
C ILE A 13 3.40 -1.54 -23.56
N ASN A 14 2.92 -1.77 -24.78
CA ASN A 14 1.77 -1.07 -25.32
C ASN A 14 0.50 -1.37 -24.53
N GLN A 15 0.24 -2.66 -24.24
CA GLN A 15 -0.94 -3.07 -23.49
C GLN A 15 -0.96 -2.53 -22.06
N VAL A 16 0.16 -2.54 -21.34
CA VAL A 16 0.22 -2.02 -19.96
C VAL A 16 0.13 -0.49 -19.92
N LYS A 17 0.58 0.21 -20.96
CA LYS A 17 0.47 1.68 -21.08
C LYS A 17 -0.90 2.17 -21.52
N GLU A 18 -1.79 1.30 -21.95
CA GLU A 18 -3.16 1.73 -22.26
C GLU A 18 -3.80 2.44 -21.05
N ALA A 19 -4.82 3.24 -21.34
CA ALA A 19 -5.60 3.89 -20.30
C ALA A 19 -6.15 2.85 -19.31
N ASN A 20 -6.01 3.11 -18.03
CA ASN A 20 -6.34 2.18 -16.96
C ASN A 20 -6.96 2.92 -15.76
N ASN A 21 -7.49 2.15 -14.81
CA ASN A 21 -8.23 2.66 -13.65
C ASN A 21 -7.45 2.48 -12.33
N PHE A 22 -6.12 2.37 -12.36
CA PHE A 22 -5.38 2.17 -11.11
C PHE A 22 -5.57 3.30 -10.11
N ASP A 23 -5.77 4.55 -10.57
CA ASP A 23 -6.01 5.66 -9.66
C ASP A 23 -7.38 5.50 -8.97
N PHE A 24 -8.45 5.13 -9.70
CA PHE A 24 -9.73 4.78 -9.08
C PHE A 24 -9.59 3.67 -8.03
N ILE A 25 -8.90 2.57 -8.37
CA ILE A 25 -8.74 1.44 -7.45
C ILE A 25 -7.98 1.87 -6.19
N ARG A 26 -6.93 2.68 -6.32
CA ARG A 26 -6.19 3.21 -5.17
C ARG A 26 -7.06 4.10 -4.29
N PHE A 27 -7.91 4.96 -4.87
CA PHE A 27 -8.88 5.74 -4.11
C PHE A 27 -9.86 4.83 -3.36
N PHE A 28 -10.45 3.87 -4.07
CA PHE A 28 -11.37 2.92 -3.45
C PHE A 28 -10.72 2.18 -2.28
N LEU A 29 -9.49 1.69 -2.45
CA LEU A 29 -8.75 1.00 -1.39
C LEU A 29 -8.40 1.96 -0.23
N ALA A 30 -7.99 3.19 -0.50
CA ALA A 30 -7.65 4.18 0.54
C ALA A 30 -8.86 4.54 1.39
N TYR A 31 -10.01 4.81 0.78
CA TYR A 31 -11.26 5.05 1.52
C TYR A 31 -11.72 3.80 2.28
N SER A 32 -11.59 2.62 1.69
CA SER A 32 -11.92 1.37 2.38
C SER A 32 -11.05 1.14 3.61
N VAL A 33 -9.76 1.51 3.58
CA VAL A 33 -8.87 1.49 4.75
C VAL A 33 -9.33 2.52 5.78
N MET A 34 -9.61 3.75 5.36
CA MET A 34 -10.09 4.82 6.25
C MET A 34 -11.39 4.43 6.97
N PHE A 35 -12.39 3.89 6.26
CA PHE A 35 -13.66 3.47 6.85
C PHE A 35 -13.49 2.31 7.84
N ASN A 36 -12.58 1.37 7.54
CA ASN A 36 -12.28 0.32 8.50
C ASN A 36 -11.61 0.83 9.77
N HIS A 37 -10.59 1.70 9.63
CA HIS A 37 -9.96 2.29 10.81
C HIS A 37 -10.95 3.13 11.60
N PHE A 38 -11.87 3.82 10.92
CA PHE A 38 -12.93 4.55 11.58
C PHE A 38 -13.78 3.63 12.45
N SER A 39 -14.33 2.53 11.90
CA SER A 39 -15.12 1.56 12.67
C SER A 39 -14.31 0.93 13.80
N THR A 40 -13.04 0.55 13.54
CA THR A 40 -12.20 -0.10 14.55
C THR A 40 -11.86 0.83 15.71
N LEU A 41 -11.55 2.11 15.43
CA LEU A 41 -11.14 3.09 16.44
C LEU A 41 -12.33 3.65 17.22
N THR A 42 -13.51 3.73 16.62
CA THR A 42 -14.76 4.13 17.30
C THR A 42 -15.50 2.94 17.93
N GLU A 43 -14.91 1.72 17.89
CA GLU A 43 -15.50 0.49 18.44
C GLU A 43 -16.93 0.22 17.91
N THR A 44 -17.19 0.61 16.64
CA THR A 44 -18.48 0.40 15.98
C THR A 44 -18.43 -0.79 15.03
N ASP A 45 -19.60 -1.37 14.74
CA ASP A 45 -19.71 -2.43 13.75
C ASP A 45 -19.20 -2.01 12.39
N PRO A 46 -18.51 -2.89 11.65
CA PRO A 46 -18.06 -2.60 10.31
C PRO A 46 -19.24 -2.30 9.37
N PHE A 47 -19.38 -1.06 8.94
CA PHE A 47 -20.43 -0.62 8.00
C PHE A 47 -20.01 -0.71 6.53
N TRP A 48 -18.79 -1.14 6.26
CA TRP A 48 -18.23 -1.24 4.93
C TRP A 48 -18.01 -2.69 4.51
N PHE A 49 -18.49 -3.06 3.31
CA PHE A 49 -18.53 -4.45 2.82
C PHE A 49 -17.18 -5.03 2.38
N VAL A 50 -16.10 -4.25 2.37
CA VAL A 50 -14.76 -4.75 2.05
C VAL A 50 -14.04 -5.14 3.34
N SER A 51 -13.90 -6.43 3.61
CA SER A 51 -13.23 -6.93 4.81
C SER A 51 -11.76 -6.46 4.93
N GLY A 52 -11.24 -6.37 6.17
CA GLY A 52 -9.98 -5.73 6.52
C GLY A 52 -8.76 -6.13 5.70
N GLY A 53 -8.62 -7.42 5.43
CA GLY A 53 -7.45 -7.94 4.74
C GLY A 53 -7.32 -7.53 3.27
N PHE A 54 -8.41 -7.43 2.51
CA PHE A 54 -8.36 -7.16 1.06
C PHE A 54 -7.78 -5.81 0.69
N ARG A 55 -7.95 -4.79 1.53
CA ARG A 55 -7.55 -3.41 1.23
C ARG A 55 -6.05 -3.28 1.07
N VAL A 56 -5.30 -3.74 2.06
CA VAL A 56 -3.82 -3.70 2.06
C VAL A 56 -3.25 -4.67 1.03
N LYS A 57 -3.82 -5.88 0.91
CA LYS A 57 -3.48 -6.88 -0.10
C LYS A 57 -3.62 -6.30 -1.52
N GLY A 58 -4.69 -5.52 -1.77
CA GLY A 58 -4.91 -4.83 -3.04
C GLY A 58 -3.80 -3.85 -3.40
N PHE A 59 -3.31 -3.06 -2.44
CA PHE A 59 -2.16 -2.18 -2.67
C PHE A 59 -0.89 -2.96 -3.02
N PHE A 60 -0.61 -4.08 -2.35
CA PHE A 60 0.56 -4.90 -2.68
C PHE A 60 0.47 -5.53 -4.06
N ILE A 61 -0.73 -5.97 -4.49
CA ILE A 61 -0.96 -6.47 -5.86
C ILE A 61 -0.68 -5.40 -6.90
N ILE A 62 -1.25 -4.20 -6.73
CA ILE A 62 -1.02 -3.06 -7.64
C ILE A 62 0.46 -2.69 -7.67
N SER A 63 1.11 -2.67 -6.52
CA SER A 63 2.54 -2.41 -6.40
C SER A 63 3.37 -3.47 -7.13
N GLY A 64 3.07 -4.76 -6.94
CA GLY A 64 3.76 -5.85 -7.65
C GLY A 64 3.68 -5.69 -9.17
N PHE A 65 2.49 -5.39 -9.69
CA PHE A 65 2.27 -5.20 -11.11
C PHE A 65 3.00 -3.95 -11.66
N LEU A 66 2.76 -2.78 -11.08
CA LEU A 66 3.26 -1.51 -11.62
C LEU A 66 4.74 -1.27 -11.32
N VAL A 67 5.22 -1.70 -10.15
CA VAL A 67 6.60 -1.47 -9.74
C VAL A 67 7.54 -2.40 -10.51
N MET A 68 7.16 -3.66 -10.70
CA MET A 68 7.90 -4.57 -11.58
C MET A 68 7.92 -4.08 -13.03
N PHE A 69 6.78 -3.61 -13.56
CA PHE A 69 6.74 -3.00 -14.90
C PHE A 69 7.67 -1.79 -15.01
N SER A 70 7.68 -0.93 -13.99
CA SER A 70 8.59 0.23 -13.95
C SER A 70 10.07 -0.19 -13.97
N PHE A 71 10.43 -1.26 -13.23
CA PHE A 71 11.78 -1.78 -13.20
C PHE A 71 12.19 -2.42 -14.54
N LEU A 72 11.31 -3.23 -15.14
CA LEU A 72 11.55 -3.84 -16.46
C LEU A 72 11.86 -2.81 -17.56
N ARG A 73 11.22 -1.63 -17.50
CA ARG A 73 11.47 -0.53 -18.46
C ARG A 73 12.82 0.17 -18.26
N THR A 74 13.35 0.17 -17.08
CA THR A 74 14.63 0.80 -16.75
C THR A 74 15.30 -0.04 -15.66
N PRO A 75 15.96 -1.16 -16.01
CA PRO A 75 16.51 -2.11 -15.06
C PRO A 75 17.81 -1.57 -14.43
N ASN A 76 17.67 -0.48 -13.69
CA ASN A 76 18.74 0.15 -12.92
C ASN A 76 18.29 0.34 -11.48
N THR A 77 18.89 -0.39 -10.57
CA THR A 77 18.53 -0.45 -9.15
C THR A 77 18.62 0.93 -8.49
N ARG A 78 19.63 1.74 -8.77
CA ARG A 78 19.79 3.09 -8.20
C ARG A 78 18.65 4.03 -8.63
N ILE A 79 18.32 4.05 -9.94
CA ILE A 79 17.22 4.86 -10.48
C ILE A 79 15.88 4.36 -9.92
N PHE A 80 15.72 3.05 -9.79
CA PHE A 80 14.54 2.43 -9.25
C PHE A 80 14.27 2.87 -7.80
N PHE A 81 15.23 2.68 -6.88
CA PHE A 81 15.05 3.07 -5.49
C PHE A 81 14.87 4.58 -5.34
N ARG A 82 15.61 5.40 -6.11
CA ARG A 82 15.39 6.85 -6.11
C ARG A 82 13.94 7.21 -6.44
N LYS A 83 13.34 6.59 -7.48
CA LYS A 83 11.93 6.83 -7.84
C LYS A 83 10.97 6.43 -6.70
N ARG A 84 11.24 5.34 -5.97
CA ARG A 84 10.38 4.89 -4.86
C ARG A 84 10.53 5.79 -3.64
N ILE A 85 11.75 6.11 -3.25
CA ILE A 85 12.02 7.05 -2.14
C ILE A 85 11.36 8.40 -2.41
N GLN A 86 11.55 8.98 -3.60
CA GLN A 86 10.95 10.26 -3.96
C GLN A 86 9.41 10.22 -4.03
N ARG A 87 8.81 9.05 -4.23
CA ARG A 87 7.36 8.88 -4.23
C ARG A 87 6.77 8.78 -2.81
N ILE A 88 7.48 8.15 -1.89
CA ILE A 88 6.96 7.77 -0.56
C ILE A 88 7.44 8.73 0.52
N MET A 89 8.76 8.92 0.63
CA MET A 89 9.37 9.57 1.80
C MET A 89 8.97 11.03 2.04
N PRO A 90 8.76 11.89 1.02
CA PRO A 90 8.46 13.30 1.30
C PRO A 90 7.16 13.49 2.09
N ALA A 91 6.05 12.90 1.64
CA ALA A 91 4.77 13.00 2.35
C ALA A 91 4.79 12.19 3.65
N TYR A 92 5.41 11.00 3.65
CA TYR A 92 5.58 10.16 4.84
C TYR A 92 6.31 10.90 5.97
N SER A 93 7.50 11.44 5.70
CA SER A 93 8.30 12.15 6.70
C SER A 93 7.60 13.40 7.21
N LEU A 94 6.95 14.16 6.30
CA LEU A 94 6.18 15.34 6.72
C LEU A 94 5.02 14.94 7.62
N THR A 95 4.30 13.86 7.33
CA THR A 95 3.20 13.38 8.19
C THR A 95 3.72 13.06 9.60
N ILE A 96 4.86 12.38 9.74
CA ILE A 96 5.45 12.07 11.05
C ILE A 96 5.80 13.35 11.82
N LEU A 97 6.44 14.33 11.15
CA LEU A 97 6.80 15.59 11.78
C LEU A 97 5.57 16.40 12.18
N LEU A 98 4.52 16.42 11.34
CA LEU A 98 3.26 17.07 11.67
C LEU A 98 2.55 16.37 12.83
N CYS A 99 2.55 15.04 12.88
CA CYS A 99 2.02 14.28 14.00
C CYS A 99 2.73 14.63 15.31
N ALA A 100 4.06 14.71 15.32
CA ALA A 100 4.83 15.11 16.49
C ALA A 100 4.54 16.57 16.89
N LEU A 101 4.38 17.48 15.93
CA LEU A 101 4.02 18.87 16.19
C LEU A 101 2.59 19.00 16.75
N ILE A 102 1.63 18.30 16.17
CA ILE A 102 0.24 18.27 16.64
C ILE A 102 0.17 17.64 18.05
N GLY A 103 0.97 16.60 18.29
CA GLY A 103 1.09 15.96 19.60
C GLY A 103 1.47 16.92 20.71
N LEU A 104 2.23 17.97 20.43
CA LEU A 104 2.57 19.03 21.40
C LEU A 104 1.32 19.77 21.93
N PHE A 105 0.27 19.87 21.13
CA PHE A 105 -0.99 20.53 21.50
C PHE A 105 -2.03 19.56 22.09
N LEU A 106 -1.81 18.26 21.93
CA LEU A 106 -2.74 17.21 22.38
C LEU A 106 -2.25 16.48 23.64
N THR A 107 -0.97 16.62 23.97
CA THR A 107 -0.37 15.93 25.11
C THR A 107 -0.91 16.41 26.46
N SER A 108 -1.09 15.46 27.39
CA SER A 108 -1.38 15.76 28.80
C SER A 108 -0.17 16.31 29.59
N LEU A 109 1.03 16.26 29.01
CA LEU A 109 2.26 16.74 29.59
C LEU A 109 2.45 18.25 29.37
N SER A 110 3.31 18.88 30.18
CA SER A 110 3.76 20.24 29.90
C SER A 110 4.59 20.27 28.61
N CYS A 111 4.63 21.42 27.92
CA CYS A 111 5.42 21.61 26.70
C CYS A 111 6.90 21.21 26.91
N ARG A 112 7.48 21.53 28.06
CA ARG A 112 8.86 21.17 28.40
C ARG A 112 9.03 19.66 28.55
N GLU A 113 8.17 19.01 29.30
CA GLU A 113 8.22 17.56 29.49
C GLU A 113 8.05 16.82 28.19
N TYR A 114 7.10 17.24 27.35
CA TYR A 114 6.90 16.65 26.01
C TYR A 114 8.16 16.75 25.14
N LEU A 115 8.74 17.98 25.04
CA LEU A 115 9.90 18.25 24.19
C LEU A 115 11.20 17.61 24.72
N THR A 116 11.30 17.35 26.03
CA THR A 116 12.47 16.67 26.62
C THR A 116 12.28 15.16 26.78
N SER A 117 11.09 14.62 26.44
CA SER A 117 10.79 13.20 26.57
C SER A 117 11.61 12.36 25.59
N SER A 118 12.28 11.32 26.09
CA SER A 118 12.96 10.32 25.26
C SER A 118 12.01 9.59 24.32
N SER A 119 10.74 9.41 24.72
CA SER A 119 9.70 8.75 23.91
C SER A 119 9.39 9.54 22.64
N LEU A 120 9.40 10.89 22.67
CA LEU A 120 9.24 11.72 21.48
C LEU A 120 10.36 11.45 20.46
N TYR A 121 11.60 11.42 20.91
CA TYR A 121 12.75 11.16 20.02
C TYR A 121 12.76 9.73 19.50
N THR A 122 12.39 8.76 20.33
CA THR A 122 12.22 7.35 19.90
C THR A 122 11.14 7.24 18.84
N TYR A 123 9.98 7.91 19.04
CA TYR A 123 8.92 8.00 18.03
C TYR A 123 9.45 8.56 16.72
N LEU A 124 10.13 9.69 16.73
CA LEU A 124 10.66 10.33 15.53
C LEU A 124 11.66 9.44 14.80
N ILE A 125 12.63 8.85 15.51
CA ILE A 125 13.66 8.00 14.91
C ILE A 125 13.02 6.73 14.33
N CYS A 126 12.22 6.01 15.11
CA CYS A 126 11.58 4.77 14.67
C CYS A 126 10.67 5.01 13.47
N ASN A 127 9.83 6.05 13.52
CA ASN A 127 8.91 6.31 12.44
C ASN A 127 9.61 6.82 11.18
N LEU A 128 10.57 7.74 11.26
CA LEU A 128 11.32 8.21 10.09
C LEU A 128 12.12 7.09 9.42
N LEU A 129 12.54 6.08 10.16
CA LEU A 129 13.18 4.87 9.65
C LEU A 129 12.18 3.78 9.22
N THR A 130 10.88 4.07 9.22
CA THR A 130 9.78 3.15 8.86
C THR A 130 9.55 2.00 9.86
N PHE A 131 10.06 2.10 11.08
CA PHE A 131 9.86 1.14 12.17
C PHE A 131 8.72 1.56 13.12
N ASN A 132 7.60 2.03 12.58
CA ASN A 132 6.42 2.50 13.32
C ASN A 132 5.99 1.55 14.46
N PHE A 133 6.09 0.23 14.24
CA PHE A 133 5.67 -0.78 15.21
C PHE A 133 6.48 -0.79 16.51
N LEU A 134 7.65 -0.16 16.55
CA LEU A 134 8.49 -0.08 17.75
C LEU A 134 8.08 1.08 18.67
N SER A 135 7.53 2.15 18.11
CA SER A 135 7.09 3.33 18.86
C SER A 135 5.98 4.04 18.09
N PRO A 136 4.74 3.52 18.13
CA PRO A 136 3.61 4.11 17.42
C PRO A 136 3.02 5.31 18.16
N ASP A 137 3.34 5.50 19.45
CA ASP A 137 2.70 6.42 20.36
C ASP A 137 3.57 7.64 20.61
N LEU A 138 2.93 8.78 20.92
CA LEU A 138 3.57 9.99 21.40
C LEU A 138 3.32 10.18 22.91
N PRO A 139 4.27 10.73 23.67
CA PRO A 139 4.14 10.84 25.12
C PRO A 139 2.94 11.70 25.53
N GLY A 140 2.04 11.14 26.36
CA GLY A 140 0.85 11.82 26.86
C GLY A 140 -0.21 12.15 25.81
N VAL A 141 -0.15 11.55 24.63
CA VAL A 141 -1.11 11.79 23.53
C VAL A 141 -2.05 10.60 23.41
N PHE A 142 -3.35 10.86 23.40
CA PHE A 142 -4.41 9.87 23.25
C PHE A 142 -4.48 8.82 24.37
N ASP A 143 -4.06 9.16 25.58
CA ASP A 143 -4.06 8.24 26.73
C ASP A 143 -5.46 7.69 27.07
N THR A 144 -6.52 8.41 26.68
CA THR A 144 -7.93 8.04 26.89
C THR A 144 -8.59 7.35 25.69
N ASN A 145 -7.92 7.32 24.53
CA ASN A 145 -8.47 6.68 23.35
C ASN A 145 -8.37 5.14 23.43
N PRO A 146 -9.24 4.38 22.77
CA PRO A 146 -9.17 2.91 22.71
C PRO A 146 -7.80 2.39 22.21
N LEU A 147 -7.15 3.13 21.34
CA LEU A 147 -5.79 2.87 20.85
C LEU A 147 -4.94 4.14 20.95
N GLN A 148 -3.79 4.06 21.64
CA GLN A 148 -2.93 5.21 21.87
C GLN A 148 -2.05 5.59 20.66
N ALA A 149 -1.91 4.70 19.67
CA ALA A 149 -1.07 4.93 18.50
C ALA A 149 -1.43 6.23 17.77
N MET A 150 -0.46 7.09 17.54
CA MET A 150 -0.65 8.34 16.79
C MET A 150 -1.05 8.06 15.33
N ASN A 151 -0.44 7.06 14.70
CA ASN A 151 -0.80 6.63 13.34
C ASN A 151 -0.53 5.14 13.13
N GLY A 152 -1.55 4.32 13.36
CA GLY A 152 -1.47 2.88 13.21
C GLY A 152 -1.45 2.38 11.77
N SER A 153 -1.65 3.24 10.74
CA SER A 153 -1.64 2.81 9.34
C SER A 153 -0.23 2.63 8.76
N LEU A 154 0.79 3.22 9.40
CA LEU A 154 2.15 3.35 8.83
C LEU A 154 2.94 2.03 8.74
N TRP A 155 2.53 0.96 9.43
CA TRP A 155 3.22 -0.33 9.40
C TRP A 155 3.37 -0.91 7.97
N THR A 156 2.44 -0.60 7.08
CA THR A 156 2.43 -1.10 5.70
C THR A 156 3.56 -0.53 4.85
N ILE A 157 4.05 0.69 5.17
CA ILE A 157 5.11 1.37 4.42
C ILE A 157 6.44 0.60 4.54
N LYS A 158 6.77 0.09 5.73
CA LYS A 158 7.92 -0.80 5.92
C LYS A 158 7.81 -2.04 5.04
N VAL A 159 6.64 -2.68 5.05
CA VAL A 159 6.39 -3.89 4.25
C VAL A 159 6.53 -3.58 2.76
N GLU A 160 6.02 -2.45 2.30
CA GLU A 160 6.13 -2.00 0.93
C GLU A 160 7.60 -1.79 0.50
N PHE A 161 8.42 -1.15 1.35
CA PHE A 161 9.86 -1.01 1.08
C PHE A 161 10.58 -2.37 1.01
N MET A 162 10.26 -3.30 1.91
CA MET A 162 10.83 -4.64 1.89
C MET A 162 10.45 -5.39 0.61
N LEU A 163 9.20 -5.27 0.15
CA LEU A 163 8.75 -5.83 -1.13
C LEU A 163 9.50 -5.19 -2.32
N TYR A 164 9.79 -3.89 -2.28
CA TYR A 164 10.58 -3.24 -3.33
C TYR A 164 12.03 -3.74 -3.41
N ILE A 165 12.64 -4.06 -2.27
CA ILE A 165 13.99 -4.66 -2.24
C ILE A 165 14.01 -6.00 -2.98
N THR A 166 12.93 -6.75 -3.01
CA THR A 166 12.86 -8.03 -3.72
C THR A 166 12.80 -7.88 -5.25
N ILE A 167 12.40 -6.72 -5.79
CA ILE A 167 12.23 -6.53 -7.24
C ILE A 167 13.50 -6.80 -8.06
N PRO A 168 14.68 -6.22 -7.73
CA PRO A 168 15.91 -6.55 -8.45
C PRO A 168 16.30 -8.02 -8.35
N ILE A 169 16.02 -8.66 -7.21
CA ILE A 169 16.30 -10.09 -6.96
C ILE A 169 15.37 -10.94 -7.83
N ILE A 170 14.07 -10.68 -7.83
CA ILE A 170 13.09 -11.37 -8.67
C ILE A 170 13.47 -11.21 -10.15
N TYR A 171 13.80 -9.99 -10.59
CA TYR A 171 14.24 -9.75 -11.97
C TYR A 171 15.46 -10.59 -12.35
N TRP A 172 16.46 -10.68 -11.47
CA TRP A 172 17.65 -11.50 -11.69
C TRP A 172 17.29 -12.99 -11.81
N LEU A 173 16.43 -13.51 -10.93
CA LEU A 173 15.92 -14.88 -10.99
C LEU A 173 15.19 -15.16 -12.30
N LEU A 174 14.29 -14.27 -12.73
CA LEU A 174 13.51 -14.41 -13.97
C LEU A 174 14.38 -14.35 -15.23
N LYS A 175 15.58 -13.74 -15.18
CA LYS A 175 16.56 -13.76 -16.28
C LYS A 175 17.33 -15.06 -16.36
N ARG A 176 17.57 -15.72 -15.22
CA ARG A 176 18.44 -16.89 -15.13
C ARG A 176 17.69 -18.22 -15.19
N TYR A 177 16.47 -18.26 -14.67
CA TYR A 177 15.69 -19.48 -14.51
C TYR A 177 14.32 -19.36 -15.22
N ASN A 178 13.60 -20.49 -15.24
CA ASN A 178 12.23 -20.48 -15.77
C ASN A 178 11.34 -19.56 -14.95
N LYS A 179 10.74 -18.56 -15.62
CA LYS A 179 9.95 -17.53 -14.96
C LYS A 179 8.73 -18.06 -14.21
N LEU A 180 8.06 -19.08 -14.75
CA LEU A 180 6.88 -19.66 -14.10
C LEU A 180 7.29 -20.37 -12.80
N VAL A 181 8.33 -21.19 -12.86
CA VAL A 181 8.84 -21.91 -11.68
C VAL A 181 9.29 -20.94 -10.59
N CYS A 182 10.05 -19.90 -10.94
CA CYS A 182 10.50 -18.91 -9.97
C CYS A 182 9.32 -18.21 -9.28
N LEU A 183 8.33 -17.74 -10.05
CA LEU A 183 7.18 -17.01 -9.50
C LEU A 183 6.29 -17.93 -8.67
N LEU A 184 6.07 -19.18 -9.09
CA LEU A 184 5.32 -20.16 -8.32
C LEU A 184 6.03 -20.53 -7.01
N LEU A 185 7.35 -20.70 -7.01
CA LEU A 185 8.11 -20.97 -5.78
C LEU A 185 8.00 -19.82 -4.78
N ILE A 186 8.18 -18.57 -5.23
CA ILE A 186 8.03 -17.39 -4.37
C ILE A 186 6.61 -17.31 -3.79
N TYR A 187 5.60 -17.56 -4.62
CA TYR A 187 4.20 -17.56 -4.22
C TYR A 187 3.91 -18.63 -3.17
N ILE A 188 4.30 -19.89 -3.44
CA ILE A 188 4.04 -21.04 -2.56
C ILE A 188 4.78 -20.88 -1.23
N LEU A 189 6.03 -20.44 -1.23
CA LEU A 189 6.79 -20.19 0.01
C LEU A 189 6.12 -19.11 0.88
N SER A 190 5.62 -18.04 0.26
CA SER A 190 4.87 -17.01 0.98
C SER A 190 3.54 -17.54 1.53
N PHE A 191 2.84 -18.36 0.75
CA PHE A 191 1.59 -18.99 1.19
C PHE A 191 1.82 -19.95 2.37
N ILE A 192 2.83 -20.82 2.29
CA ILE A 192 3.19 -21.74 3.39
C ILE A 192 3.52 -20.92 4.65
N TYR A 193 4.36 -19.88 4.52
CA TYR A 193 4.70 -19.01 5.64
C TYR A 193 3.45 -18.39 6.30
N SER A 194 2.56 -17.81 5.49
CA SER A 194 1.33 -17.18 5.99
C SER A 194 0.40 -18.17 6.66
N THR A 195 0.24 -19.37 6.07
CA THR A 195 -0.60 -20.44 6.64
C THR A 195 -0.01 -21.00 7.92
N THR A 196 1.32 -21.16 8.00
CA THR A 196 2.00 -21.58 9.23
C THR A 196 1.80 -20.55 10.35
N CYS A 197 1.90 -19.25 10.04
CA CYS A 197 1.63 -18.21 11.03
C CYS A 197 0.18 -18.27 11.53
N ASN A 198 -0.81 -18.47 10.62
CA ASN A 198 -2.22 -18.64 11.04
C ASN A 198 -2.38 -19.85 11.97
N TYR A 199 -1.84 -21.00 11.57
CA TYR A 199 -1.94 -22.23 12.37
C TYR A 199 -1.34 -22.05 13.77
N LEU A 200 -0.17 -21.40 13.88
CA LEU A 200 0.48 -21.14 15.16
C LEU A 200 -0.30 -20.10 15.99
N ASP A 201 -0.92 -19.11 15.37
CA ASP A 201 -1.79 -18.14 16.05
C ASP A 201 -3.02 -18.83 16.64
N ASP A 202 -3.70 -19.67 15.86
CA ASP A 202 -4.87 -20.45 16.27
C ASP A 202 -4.53 -21.41 17.43
N MET A 203 -3.34 -22.02 17.43
CA MET A 203 -2.91 -22.98 18.44
C MET A 203 -2.40 -22.33 19.74
N THR A 204 -1.77 -21.16 19.64
CA THR A 204 -1.06 -20.55 20.79
C THR A 204 -1.72 -19.28 21.29
N HIS A 205 -2.63 -18.68 20.50
CA HIS A 205 -3.25 -17.37 20.75
C HIS A 205 -2.21 -16.25 21.01
N ASN A 206 -1.01 -16.37 20.38
CA ASN A 206 0.07 -15.41 20.55
C ASN A 206 0.07 -14.40 19.39
N PRO A 207 -0.20 -13.12 19.66
CA PRO A 207 -0.34 -12.07 18.64
C PRO A 207 0.93 -11.84 17.80
N ILE A 208 2.07 -12.44 18.20
CA ILE A 208 3.31 -12.38 17.42
C ILE A 208 3.15 -13.02 16.04
N TYR A 209 2.35 -14.09 15.92
CA TYR A 209 2.15 -14.77 14.64
C TYR A 209 1.30 -13.95 13.66
N GLU A 210 0.26 -13.26 14.16
CA GLU A 210 -0.47 -12.29 13.33
C GLU A 210 0.44 -11.13 12.89
N PHE A 211 1.28 -10.62 13.79
CA PHE A 211 2.30 -9.63 13.43
C PHE A 211 3.27 -10.16 12.36
N MET A 212 3.79 -11.39 12.52
CA MET A 212 4.71 -12.01 11.54
C MET A 212 4.04 -12.20 10.18
N LYS A 213 2.79 -12.65 10.13
CA LYS A 213 2.00 -12.80 8.89
C LYS A 213 1.85 -11.48 8.14
N ARG A 214 1.73 -10.35 8.86
CA ARG A 214 1.65 -9.02 8.25
C ARG A 214 2.97 -8.53 7.66
N GLN A 215 4.11 -9.15 7.97
CA GLN A 215 5.41 -8.76 7.40
C GLN A 215 5.54 -9.21 5.94
N PHE A 216 6.62 -8.71 5.27
CA PHE A 216 6.81 -8.93 3.83
C PHE A 216 6.76 -10.41 3.39
N PRO A 217 7.26 -11.43 4.14
CA PRO A 217 7.18 -12.80 3.69
C PRO A 217 5.71 -13.29 3.55
N GLY A 218 4.83 -12.89 4.47
CA GLY A 218 3.40 -13.24 4.40
C GLY A 218 2.62 -12.45 3.36
N GLN A 219 3.10 -11.26 2.96
CA GLN A 219 2.45 -10.41 1.97
C GLN A 219 3.01 -10.60 0.55
N MET A 220 4.11 -11.34 0.42
CA MET A 220 4.80 -11.56 -0.86
C MET A 220 3.92 -12.28 -1.88
N MET A 221 3.02 -13.18 -1.48
CA MET A 221 2.11 -13.88 -2.41
C MET A 221 1.18 -12.90 -3.14
N TYR A 222 0.70 -11.83 -2.48
CA TYR A 222 -0.13 -10.79 -3.11
C TYR A 222 0.68 -9.94 -4.08
N PHE A 223 1.86 -9.52 -3.67
CA PHE A 223 2.80 -8.78 -4.51
C PHE A 223 3.23 -9.62 -5.72
N CYS A 224 3.56 -10.89 -5.51
CA CYS A 224 3.93 -11.86 -6.56
C CYS A 224 2.77 -12.11 -7.53
N SER A 225 1.51 -12.14 -7.06
CA SER A 225 0.33 -12.28 -7.93
C SER A 225 0.23 -11.13 -8.94
N GLY A 226 0.53 -9.91 -8.53
CA GLY A 226 0.64 -8.76 -9.44
C GLY A 226 1.74 -8.98 -10.49
N ILE A 227 2.90 -9.50 -10.09
CA ILE A 227 4.01 -9.82 -10.99
C ILE A 227 3.65 -10.97 -11.95
N ILE A 228 2.96 -12.00 -11.47
CA ILE A 228 2.49 -13.14 -12.30
C ILE A 228 1.57 -12.63 -13.41
N ILE A 229 0.57 -11.82 -13.06
CA ILE A 229 -0.33 -11.26 -14.08
C ILE A 229 0.43 -10.38 -15.07
N LEU A 230 1.40 -9.58 -14.62
CA LEU A 230 2.25 -8.79 -15.51
C LEU A 230 3.06 -9.68 -16.45
N ALA A 231 3.69 -10.74 -15.95
CA ALA A 231 4.55 -11.63 -16.74
C ALA A 231 3.77 -12.37 -17.84
N TYR A 232 2.47 -12.57 -17.65
CA TYR A 232 1.55 -13.23 -18.58
C TYR A 232 0.42 -12.30 -19.05
N PHE A 233 0.61 -10.99 -18.98
CA PHE A 233 -0.43 -10.00 -19.23
C PHE A 233 -1.13 -10.12 -20.60
N PRO A 234 -0.43 -10.40 -21.72
CA PRO A 234 -1.10 -10.58 -23.00
C PRO A 234 -2.09 -11.78 -23.03
N ILE A 235 -1.76 -12.84 -22.30
CA ILE A 235 -2.63 -14.02 -22.13
C ILE A 235 -3.78 -13.68 -21.20
N PHE A 236 -3.47 -13.09 -20.05
CA PHE A 236 -4.47 -12.63 -19.08
C PHE A 236 -5.50 -11.72 -19.75
N ARG A 237 -5.05 -10.72 -20.51
CA ARG A 237 -5.92 -9.77 -21.20
C ARG A 237 -6.89 -10.43 -22.19
N LYS A 238 -6.44 -11.50 -22.88
CA LYS A 238 -7.30 -12.26 -23.79
C LYS A 238 -8.44 -12.97 -23.06
N TYR A 239 -8.17 -13.48 -21.85
CA TYR A 239 -9.12 -14.31 -21.11
C TYR A 239 -9.75 -13.61 -19.91
N MET A 240 -9.45 -12.33 -19.63
CA MET A 240 -9.87 -11.64 -18.41
C MET A 240 -11.39 -11.65 -18.18
N ARG A 241 -12.21 -11.61 -19.23
CA ARG A 241 -13.68 -11.69 -19.14
C ARG A 241 -14.18 -13.01 -18.55
N TYR A 242 -13.46 -14.09 -18.75
CA TYR A 242 -13.77 -15.41 -18.20
C TYR A 242 -13.10 -15.61 -16.83
N LEU A 243 -11.91 -15.07 -16.65
CA LEU A 243 -11.19 -15.16 -15.38
C LEU A 243 -11.88 -14.35 -14.27
N PHE A 244 -12.56 -13.26 -14.61
CA PHE A 244 -13.25 -12.43 -13.64
C PHE A 244 -14.31 -13.19 -12.82
N PRO A 245 -15.35 -13.83 -13.42
CA PRO A 245 -16.34 -14.59 -12.65
C PRO A 245 -15.73 -15.81 -11.93
N VAL A 246 -14.73 -16.48 -12.53
CA VAL A 246 -14.01 -17.56 -11.84
C VAL A 246 -13.29 -17.04 -10.59
N SER A 247 -12.66 -15.88 -10.68
CA SER A 247 -11.98 -15.27 -9.55
C SER A 247 -12.96 -14.87 -8.44
N LEU A 248 -14.14 -14.35 -8.78
CA LEU A 248 -15.20 -14.07 -7.80
C LEU A 248 -15.65 -15.35 -7.09
N PHE A 249 -15.86 -16.44 -7.84
CA PHE A 249 -16.22 -17.74 -7.26
C PHE A 249 -15.13 -18.26 -6.32
N LEU A 250 -13.86 -18.19 -6.70
CA LEU A 250 -12.74 -18.63 -5.86
C LEU A 250 -12.64 -17.80 -4.55
N LEU A 251 -12.96 -16.50 -4.58
CA LEU A 251 -12.97 -15.68 -3.36
C LEU A 251 -14.10 -16.07 -2.40
N LEU A 252 -15.22 -16.59 -2.88
CA LEU A 252 -16.29 -17.10 -2.00
C LEU A 252 -15.84 -18.33 -1.22
N GLY A 253 -14.97 -19.16 -1.80
CA GLY A 253 -14.42 -20.37 -1.17
C GLY A 253 -13.13 -20.15 -0.35
N ARG A 254 -12.68 -18.92 -0.16
CA ARG A 254 -11.37 -18.60 0.49
C ARG A 254 -11.22 -19.14 1.91
N GLU A 255 -12.32 -19.38 2.61
CA GLU A 255 -12.31 -19.92 3.98
C GLU A 255 -11.89 -21.41 4.00
N TYR A 256 -11.97 -22.11 2.87
CA TYR A 256 -11.47 -23.47 2.76
C TYR A 256 -9.98 -23.45 2.43
N LEU A 257 -9.16 -24.19 3.19
CA LEU A 257 -7.70 -24.22 3.07
C LEU A 257 -7.24 -24.50 1.63
N LEU A 258 -7.86 -25.46 0.94
CA LEU A 258 -7.50 -25.81 -0.44
C LEU A 258 -7.81 -24.72 -1.46
N LEU A 259 -8.81 -23.86 -1.20
CA LEU A 259 -9.18 -22.75 -2.06
C LEU A 259 -8.48 -21.45 -1.68
N SER A 260 -8.06 -21.32 -0.43
CA SER A 260 -7.35 -20.12 0.05
C SER A 260 -6.02 -19.86 -0.67
N ILE A 261 -5.38 -20.92 -1.21
CA ILE A 261 -4.18 -20.76 -2.05
C ILE A 261 -4.44 -19.92 -3.30
N PHE A 262 -5.66 -19.89 -3.80
CA PHE A 262 -6.02 -19.11 -4.99
C PHE A 262 -6.46 -17.68 -4.66
N GLU A 263 -6.69 -17.33 -3.39
CA GLU A 263 -7.13 -15.99 -2.97
C GLU A 263 -6.25 -14.86 -3.54
N PRO A 264 -4.89 -14.91 -3.43
CA PRO A 264 -4.05 -13.82 -3.90
C PRO A 264 -4.14 -13.61 -5.42
N ILE A 265 -4.14 -14.70 -6.20
CA ILE A 265 -4.21 -14.60 -7.67
C ILE A 265 -5.62 -14.24 -8.14
N ALA A 266 -6.67 -14.71 -7.45
CA ALA A 266 -8.05 -14.36 -7.74
C ALA A 266 -8.30 -12.87 -7.47
N LEU A 267 -7.82 -12.36 -6.34
CA LEU A 267 -7.89 -10.94 -6.01
C LEU A 267 -7.11 -10.08 -7.02
N ALA A 268 -5.91 -10.51 -7.41
CA ALA A 268 -5.13 -9.85 -8.44
C ALA A 268 -5.85 -9.82 -9.80
N SER A 269 -6.49 -10.94 -10.18
CA SER A 269 -7.30 -11.05 -11.40
C SER A 269 -8.44 -10.04 -11.40
N ILE A 270 -9.18 -9.90 -10.30
CA ILE A 270 -10.26 -8.92 -10.17
C ILE A 270 -9.72 -7.49 -10.27
N ILE A 271 -8.71 -7.15 -9.49
CA ILE A 271 -8.11 -5.81 -9.47
C ILE A 271 -7.62 -5.40 -10.87
N ILE A 272 -6.88 -6.26 -11.55
CA ILE A 272 -6.33 -5.96 -12.87
C ILE A 272 -7.44 -5.95 -13.94
N THR A 273 -8.49 -6.78 -13.80
CA THR A 273 -9.65 -6.70 -14.68
C THR A 273 -10.40 -5.37 -14.52
N VAL A 274 -10.61 -4.90 -13.28
CA VAL A 274 -11.19 -3.58 -13.03
C VAL A 274 -10.30 -2.47 -13.58
N ALA A 275 -8.97 -2.62 -13.45
CA ALA A 275 -8.01 -1.65 -13.97
C ALA A 275 -8.11 -1.43 -15.48
N TYR A 276 -8.38 -2.47 -16.26
CA TYR A 276 -8.34 -2.39 -17.74
C TYR A 276 -9.71 -2.64 -18.41
N GLY A 277 -10.70 -3.15 -17.69
CA GLY A 277 -11.98 -3.58 -18.27
C GLY A 277 -13.04 -2.48 -18.34
N PHE A 278 -13.02 -1.49 -17.44
CA PHE A 278 -14.10 -0.52 -17.27
C PHE A 278 -13.68 0.89 -17.69
N LYS A 279 -13.89 1.23 -18.97
CA LYS A 279 -13.45 2.53 -19.55
C LYS A 279 -14.08 3.76 -18.89
N TRP A 280 -15.28 3.68 -18.34
CA TRP A 280 -15.99 4.79 -17.72
C TRP A 280 -15.31 5.27 -16.41
N LEU A 281 -14.51 4.42 -15.76
CA LEU A 281 -13.75 4.80 -14.57
C LEU A 281 -12.51 5.66 -14.88
N HIS A 282 -12.14 5.85 -16.16
CA HIS A 282 -10.99 6.68 -16.54
C HIS A 282 -11.15 8.16 -16.15
N VAL A 283 -12.35 8.61 -15.83
CA VAL A 283 -12.59 9.97 -15.33
C VAL A 283 -11.78 10.29 -14.08
N PHE A 284 -11.54 9.31 -13.23
CA PHE A 284 -10.76 9.45 -12.00
C PHE A 284 -9.28 9.77 -12.24
N ASN A 285 -8.72 9.44 -13.41
CA ASN A 285 -7.34 9.75 -13.75
C ASN A 285 -7.06 11.26 -13.86
N ARG A 286 -8.10 12.09 -14.02
CA ARG A 286 -7.98 13.55 -14.07
C ARG A 286 -7.83 14.20 -12.69
N MET A 287 -8.23 13.52 -11.64
CA MET A 287 -8.24 14.05 -10.27
C MET A 287 -6.85 14.12 -9.63
N GLY A 288 -5.85 13.45 -10.21
CA GLY A 288 -4.53 13.30 -9.60
C GLY A 288 -4.47 12.12 -8.62
N ASN A 289 -3.27 11.76 -8.18
CA ASN A 289 -3.07 10.56 -7.36
C ASN A 289 -2.84 10.90 -5.88
N PHE A 290 -3.87 11.46 -5.21
CA PHE A 290 -3.80 11.87 -3.81
C PHE A 290 -4.25 10.77 -2.81
N SER A 291 -4.51 9.54 -3.28
CA SER A 291 -4.89 8.41 -2.44
C SER A 291 -3.84 8.07 -1.37
N TYR A 292 -2.56 8.33 -1.66
CA TYR A 292 -1.48 8.13 -0.70
C TYR A 292 -1.55 9.14 0.45
N GLY A 293 -1.83 10.42 0.15
CA GLY A 293 -2.07 11.43 1.18
C GLY A 293 -3.25 11.09 2.09
N ILE A 294 -4.38 10.62 1.51
CA ILE A 294 -5.52 10.13 2.31
C ILE A 294 -5.07 9.01 3.24
N PHE A 295 -4.32 8.03 2.69
CA PHE A 295 -3.83 6.88 3.46
C PHE A 295 -2.93 7.30 4.64
N LEU A 296 -2.09 8.32 4.49
CA LEU A 296 -1.20 8.80 5.55
C LEU A 296 -1.91 9.58 6.66
N ILE A 297 -2.99 10.31 6.32
CA ILE A 297 -3.52 11.38 7.19
C ILE A 297 -4.81 10.97 7.91
N HIS A 298 -5.60 10.03 7.37
CA HIS A 298 -6.90 9.68 7.93
C HIS A 298 -6.84 9.21 9.38
N PHE A 299 -5.83 8.40 9.74
CA PHE A 299 -5.73 7.81 11.07
C PHE A 299 -5.54 8.85 12.17
N PRO A 300 -4.57 9.79 12.10
CA PRO A 300 -4.47 10.90 13.06
C PRO A 300 -5.74 11.74 13.17
N ILE A 301 -6.45 11.98 12.06
CA ILE A 301 -7.72 12.75 12.09
C ILE A 301 -8.78 12.02 12.90
N ILE A 302 -8.94 10.72 12.70
CA ILE A 302 -9.89 9.90 13.47
C ILE A 302 -9.52 9.95 14.96
N GLN A 303 -8.25 9.75 15.29
CA GLN A 303 -7.76 9.79 16.67
C GLN A 303 -8.02 11.13 17.36
N ILE A 304 -7.82 12.24 16.66
CA ILE A 304 -8.13 13.59 17.19
C ILE A 304 -9.62 13.72 17.46
N PHE A 305 -10.48 13.25 16.57
CA PHE A 305 -11.93 13.37 16.78
C PHE A 305 -12.43 12.50 17.92
N ILE A 306 -11.87 11.31 18.12
CA ILE A 306 -12.16 10.46 19.28
C ILE A 306 -11.69 11.12 20.57
N HIS A 307 -10.48 11.70 20.56
CA HIS A 307 -9.92 12.40 21.72
C HIS A 307 -10.84 13.53 22.23
N TYR A 308 -11.53 14.22 21.31
CA TYR A 308 -12.50 15.26 21.66
C TYR A 308 -13.96 14.76 21.79
N GLY A 309 -14.20 13.44 21.73
CA GLY A 309 -15.52 12.84 21.88
C GLY A 309 -16.51 13.15 20.77
N LEU A 310 -16.02 13.54 19.59
CA LEU A 310 -16.89 13.91 18.47
C LEU A 310 -17.66 12.68 17.90
N ASP A 311 -17.05 11.52 17.96
CA ASP A 311 -17.66 10.23 17.57
C ASP A 311 -18.85 9.87 18.46
N GLN A 312 -18.77 10.16 19.76
CA GLN A 312 -19.87 9.97 20.72
C GLN A 312 -21.01 10.96 20.51
N TYR A 313 -20.69 12.19 20.07
CA TYR A 313 -21.70 13.18 19.74
C TYR A 313 -22.46 12.83 18.46
N SER A 314 -21.78 12.49 17.39
CA SER A 314 -22.40 12.07 16.12
C SER A 314 -21.44 11.28 15.25
N PHE A 315 -21.73 9.99 15.08
CA PHE A 315 -21.01 9.09 14.18
C PHE A 315 -20.95 9.62 12.73
N ILE A 316 -22.10 10.04 12.19
CA ILE A 316 -22.22 10.51 10.80
C ILE A 316 -21.42 11.79 10.58
N LEU A 317 -21.51 12.75 11.50
CA LEU A 317 -20.73 13.99 11.42
C LEU A 317 -19.23 13.72 11.45
N THR A 318 -18.77 12.88 12.38
CA THR A 318 -17.36 12.52 12.53
C THR A 318 -16.83 11.81 11.28
N LEU A 319 -17.61 10.89 10.72
CA LEU A 319 -17.27 10.20 9.47
C LEU A 319 -17.17 11.16 8.29
N ALA A 320 -18.15 12.07 8.17
CA ALA A 320 -18.18 13.07 7.09
C ALA A 320 -16.97 14.02 7.19
N LEU A 321 -16.69 14.55 8.39
CA LEU A 321 -15.54 15.43 8.62
C LEU A 321 -14.22 14.70 8.38
N THR A 322 -14.08 13.46 8.85
CA THR A 322 -12.90 12.61 8.57
C THR A 322 -12.68 12.48 7.07
N THR A 323 -13.73 12.18 6.33
CA THR A 323 -13.68 11.99 4.87
C THR A 323 -13.29 13.30 4.16
N ILE A 324 -13.93 14.40 4.49
CA ILE A 324 -13.68 15.72 3.88
C ILE A 324 -12.24 16.18 4.18
N LEU A 325 -11.81 16.13 5.43
CA LEU A 325 -10.49 16.59 5.83
C LEU A 325 -9.38 15.72 5.27
N SER A 326 -9.53 14.38 5.33
CA SER A 326 -8.55 13.45 4.76
C SER A 326 -8.40 13.64 3.25
N THR A 327 -9.52 13.89 2.55
CA THR A 327 -9.51 14.16 1.11
C THR A 327 -8.85 15.50 0.81
N GLY A 328 -9.23 16.58 1.49
CA GLY A 328 -8.68 17.92 1.28
C GLY A 328 -7.18 17.98 1.57
N LEU A 329 -6.75 17.45 2.71
CA LEU A 329 -5.33 17.38 3.07
C LEU A 329 -4.54 16.44 2.15
N GLY A 330 -5.15 15.33 1.70
CA GLY A 330 -4.55 14.45 0.69
C GLY A 330 -4.32 15.15 -0.65
N MET A 331 -5.29 15.97 -1.11
CA MET A 331 -5.13 16.81 -2.32
C MET A 331 -4.01 17.84 -2.16
N LEU A 332 -3.92 18.50 -1.00
CA LEU A 332 -2.85 19.45 -0.70
C LEU A 332 -1.49 18.75 -0.67
N SER A 333 -1.38 17.59 0.00
CA SER A 333 -0.18 16.74 -0.01
C SER A 333 0.26 16.39 -1.42
N TRP A 334 -0.67 15.91 -2.26
CA TRP A 334 -0.36 15.59 -3.65
C TRP A 334 0.18 16.80 -4.42
N LYS A 335 -0.52 17.93 -4.33
CA LYS A 335 -0.20 19.14 -5.11
C LYS A 335 1.14 19.77 -4.72
N TYR A 336 1.39 19.89 -3.40
CA TYR A 336 2.50 20.69 -2.88
C TYR A 336 3.71 19.87 -2.42
N ILE A 337 3.54 18.57 -2.13
CA ILE A 337 4.59 17.72 -1.56
C ILE A 337 4.94 16.58 -2.50
N GLU A 338 3.96 15.71 -2.83
CA GLU A 338 4.24 14.48 -3.57
C GLU A 338 4.63 14.76 -5.03
N LYS A 339 3.77 15.48 -5.76
CA LYS A 339 3.96 15.76 -7.19
C LYS A 339 5.26 16.49 -7.51
N PRO A 340 5.68 17.54 -6.75
CA PRO A 340 6.95 18.22 -6.98
C PRO A 340 8.19 17.34 -6.75
N CYS A 341 8.08 16.37 -5.83
CA CYS A 341 9.18 15.46 -5.50
C CYS A 341 9.33 14.28 -6.45
N LEU A 342 8.38 14.06 -7.37
CA LEU A 342 8.45 12.93 -8.30
C LEU A 342 9.68 13.02 -9.19
N TYR A 343 10.29 11.86 -9.46
CA TYR A 343 11.43 11.74 -10.36
C TYR A 343 11.07 12.18 -11.79
N HIS A 344 11.67 13.28 -12.22
CA HIS A 344 11.67 13.70 -13.61
C HIS A 344 13.04 13.37 -14.22
N PRO A 345 13.14 12.48 -15.23
CA PRO A 345 14.40 12.29 -15.95
C PRO A 345 14.80 13.63 -16.56
N LYS A 346 16.00 14.14 -16.24
CA LYS A 346 16.53 15.33 -16.89
C LYS A 346 16.45 15.10 -18.41
N LYS A 347 15.90 16.04 -19.16
CA LYS A 347 15.93 16.06 -20.64
C LYS A 347 17.40 16.17 -21.08
N LYS A 348 18.07 15.02 -21.24
CA LYS A 348 19.49 14.95 -21.59
C LYS A 348 19.75 15.12 -23.08
N ASN A 349 18.75 15.45 -23.90
CA ASN A 349 18.87 15.43 -25.36
C ASN A 349 18.38 16.70 -26.10
N GLN A 350 18.24 17.84 -25.43
CA GLN A 350 18.03 19.10 -26.20
C GLN A 350 19.31 19.94 -26.37
N MET A 351 20.36 19.63 -25.63
CA MET A 351 21.61 20.39 -25.71
C MET A 351 22.58 19.83 -26.80
N ASN A 352 22.46 18.53 -27.14
CA ASN A 352 23.27 17.95 -28.21
C ASN A 352 22.66 18.15 -29.63
N ALA A 353 21.40 18.60 -29.71
CA ALA A 353 20.78 18.95 -31.00
C ALA A 353 20.95 20.44 -31.39
N MET A 354 21.56 21.26 -30.51
CA MET A 354 21.91 22.65 -30.79
C MET A 354 23.43 22.86 -31.03
N LEU A 355 24.22 21.80 -30.92
CA LEU A 355 25.69 21.84 -31.12
C LEU A 355 26.15 20.86 -32.19
N GLY A 356 25.22 20.35 -33.03
CA GLY A 356 25.54 19.54 -34.22
C GLY A 356 25.02 20.15 -35.51
#